data_f66b6b06b66ab74af611bbb9d597da86
#
_entry.id   f66b6b06b66ab74af611bbb9d597da86
#
_cell.length_a   1.000
_cell.length_b   1.000
_cell.length_c   1.000
_cell.angle_alpha   90.00
_cell.angle_beta   90.00
_cell.angle_gamma   90.00
#
_symmetry.space_group_name_H-M   'P 1'
#
loop_
_entity.id
_entity.type
_entity.pdbx_description
1 polymer ?
#
loop_
_entity_poly.entity_id
_entity_poly.type
_entity_poly.pdbx_seq_one_letter_code
_entity_poly.pdbx_strand_id
1 'polypeptide(L)'
;MAKFDHFNLLGPFYDWIFSLRNSSKLVKMVDLFPQQALLDIGGGTGRVSENFSGISSSIFVADPAIKMLREAHKKGLMVIIANSEALPFRPASFERVIMIDAFHHVAQHQLTLDEIWRVLKPGGRLVIEEPNIRNIFGKLIAIGEKILLMRSKIIAPEEIISMCAFQDVENIRFVIKSALVWVMIDKRA
;
A
#
# COMPACT_ATOMS: atom_id res chain seq x y z
N MET A 1 -26.42 2.35 -12.09
CA MET A 1 -26.47 1.59 -10.82
C MET A 1 -25.34 2.08 -9.95
N ALA A 2 -25.62 2.72 -8.81
CA ALA A 2 -24.62 3.20 -7.88
C ALA A 2 -23.83 1.97 -7.33
N LYS A 3 -22.52 1.92 -7.58
CA LYS A 3 -21.65 0.92 -6.96
C LYS A 3 -21.72 1.16 -5.45
N PHE A 4 -22.19 0.16 -4.72
CA PHE A 4 -22.20 0.15 -3.26
C PHE A 4 -20.72 0.19 -2.80
N ASP A 5 -20.31 1.31 -2.26
CA ASP A 5 -18.93 1.57 -1.84
C ASP A 5 -18.77 1.12 -0.38
N HIS A 6 -18.42 -0.15 -0.21
CA HIS A 6 -18.29 -0.81 1.10
C HIS A 6 -17.21 -0.14 1.98
N PHE A 7 -16.15 0.40 1.38
CA PHE A 7 -15.06 1.07 2.09
C PHE A 7 -15.52 2.35 2.78
N ASN A 8 -16.45 3.07 2.19
CA ASN A 8 -17.02 4.28 2.80
C ASN A 8 -17.89 3.99 4.05
N LEU A 9 -18.35 2.77 4.25
CA LEU A 9 -19.20 2.39 5.40
C LEU A 9 -18.39 1.78 6.55
N LEU A 10 -17.29 1.07 6.25
CA LEU A 10 -16.56 0.23 7.19
C LEU A 10 -15.29 0.90 7.76
N GLY A 11 -14.91 2.10 7.26
CA GLY A 11 -13.65 2.77 7.60
C GLY A 11 -13.30 2.79 9.11
N PRO A 12 -14.21 3.24 10.02
CA PRO A 12 -13.90 3.28 11.45
C PRO A 12 -13.75 1.89 12.10
N PHE A 13 -14.43 0.87 11.55
CA PHE A 13 -14.38 -0.51 12.05
C PHE A 13 -13.12 -1.24 11.58
N TYR A 14 -12.63 -0.87 10.40
CA TYR A 14 -11.42 -1.40 9.79
C TYR A 14 -10.19 -1.04 10.63
N ASP A 15 -10.08 0.22 11.06
CA ASP A 15 -8.98 0.70 11.89
C ASP A 15 -8.88 -0.04 13.23
N TRP A 16 -10.01 -0.42 13.84
CA TRP A 16 -10.03 -1.15 15.10
C TRP A 16 -9.52 -2.60 14.96
N ILE A 17 -9.92 -3.31 13.90
CA ILE A 17 -9.51 -4.72 13.66
C ILE A 17 -8.00 -4.81 13.37
N PHE A 18 -7.45 -3.82 12.65
CA PHE A 18 -6.05 -3.83 12.20
C PHE A 18 -5.10 -3.00 13.09
N SER A 19 -5.56 -2.42 14.19
CA SER A 19 -4.76 -1.62 15.14
C SER A 19 -3.65 -2.42 15.85
N LEU A 20 -3.70 -3.73 15.84
CA LEU A 20 -2.72 -4.61 16.49
C LEU A 20 -1.46 -4.89 15.65
N ARG A 21 -1.34 -4.32 14.44
CA ARG A 21 -0.17 -4.52 13.57
C ARG A 21 1.05 -3.76 14.10
N ASN A 22 2.17 -4.45 14.18
CA ASN A 22 3.44 -3.90 14.66
C ASN A 22 4.01 -2.90 13.63
N SER A 23 3.68 -1.62 13.77
CA SER A 23 4.13 -0.54 12.89
C SER A 23 5.66 -0.36 12.88
N SER A 24 6.35 -0.69 13.96
CA SER A 24 7.80 -0.49 14.07
C SER A 24 8.61 -1.33 13.07
N LYS A 25 8.10 -2.50 12.68
CA LYS A 25 8.76 -3.34 11.66
C LYS A 25 8.59 -2.76 10.26
N LEU A 26 7.38 -2.30 9.93
CA LEU A 26 7.11 -1.66 8.64
C LEU A 26 7.94 -0.38 8.46
N VAL A 27 8.01 0.45 9.51
CA VAL A 27 8.85 1.67 9.49
C VAL A 27 10.30 1.36 9.14
N LYS A 28 10.87 0.30 9.75
CA LYS A 28 12.24 -0.17 9.42
C LYS A 28 12.38 -0.69 8.00
N MET A 29 11.34 -1.33 7.44
CA MET A 29 11.39 -1.86 6.06
C MET A 29 11.31 -0.75 5.03
N VAL A 30 10.47 0.26 5.29
CA VAL A 30 10.32 1.44 4.44
C VAL A 30 11.59 2.27 4.44
N ASP A 31 12.28 2.39 5.59
CA ASP A 31 13.56 3.09 5.72
C ASP A 31 13.47 4.53 5.19
N LEU A 32 12.45 5.26 5.68
CA LEU A 32 12.17 6.65 5.31
C LEU A 32 13.07 7.61 6.08
N PHE A 33 13.60 8.63 5.41
CA PHE A 33 14.39 9.71 6.00
C PHE A 33 13.63 11.05 5.98
N PRO A 34 14.00 12.03 6.84
CA PRO A 34 13.25 13.28 7.02
C PRO A 34 13.03 14.12 5.75
N GLN A 35 13.96 14.09 4.80
CA GLN A 35 13.89 14.87 3.55
C GLN A 35 13.21 14.11 2.41
N GLN A 36 12.82 12.88 2.64
CA GLN A 36 12.21 12.02 1.61
C GLN A 36 10.69 12.14 1.61
N ALA A 37 10.10 12.02 0.43
CA ALA A 37 8.67 11.92 0.24
C ALA A 37 8.22 10.45 0.23
N LEU A 38 7.12 10.19 0.95
CA LEU A 38 6.43 8.90 0.99
C LEU A 38 5.09 9.01 0.27
N LEU A 39 4.79 8.04 -0.60
CA LEU A 39 3.46 7.83 -1.16
C LEU A 39 2.86 6.53 -0.63
N ASP A 40 1.69 6.61 -0.02
CA ASP A 40 0.86 5.47 0.42
C ASP A 40 -0.30 5.30 -0.56
N ILE A 41 -0.27 4.22 -1.35
CA ILE A 41 -1.27 3.93 -2.38
C ILE A 41 -2.32 2.97 -1.80
N GLY A 42 -3.60 3.37 -1.88
CA GLY A 42 -4.68 2.68 -1.19
C GLY A 42 -4.62 2.89 0.33
N GLY A 43 -4.00 3.99 0.78
CA GLY A 43 -3.75 4.24 2.20
C GLY A 43 -5.00 4.61 3.02
N GLY A 44 -6.16 4.78 2.37
CA GLY A 44 -7.46 4.94 3.01
C GLY A 44 -7.51 6.06 4.04
N THR A 45 -7.72 5.71 5.31
CA THR A 45 -7.78 6.65 6.45
C THR A 45 -6.41 7.17 6.89
N GLY A 46 -5.33 6.79 6.22
CA GLY A 46 -3.97 7.16 6.59
C GLY A 46 -3.46 6.51 7.89
N ARG A 47 -4.11 5.44 8.35
CA ARG A 47 -3.75 4.73 9.58
C ARG A 47 -2.29 4.26 9.60
N VAL A 48 -1.81 3.77 8.47
CA VAL A 48 -0.41 3.32 8.31
C VAL A 48 0.51 4.52 8.13
N SER A 49 0.15 5.44 7.25
CA SER A 49 0.91 6.65 6.93
C SER A 49 1.20 7.52 8.15
N GLU A 50 0.28 7.58 9.12
CA GLU A 50 0.43 8.35 10.36
C GLU A 50 1.68 7.93 11.16
N ASN A 51 2.12 6.67 11.06
CA ASN A 51 3.35 6.21 11.75
C ASN A 51 4.63 6.85 11.22
N PHE A 52 4.58 7.50 10.05
CA PHE A 52 5.71 8.16 9.42
C PHE A 52 5.71 9.68 9.64
N SER A 53 4.65 10.27 10.22
CA SER A 53 4.50 11.72 10.42
C SER A 53 5.60 12.33 11.32
N GLY A 54 6.17 11.53 12.23
CA GLY A 54 7.32 11.93 13.05
C GLY A 54 8.67 11.84 12.33
N ILE A 55 8.71 11.29 11.11
CA ILE A 55 9.94 11.08 10.33
C ILE A 55 10.03 12.07 9.18
N SER A 56 8.96 12.23 8.40
CA SER A 56 8.90 13.16 7.27
C SER A 56 7.61 13.98 7.29
N SER A 57 7.69 15.22 6.80
CA SER A 57 6.53 16.09 6.56
C SER A 57 5.89 15.87 5.18
N SER A 58 6.52 15.10 4.29
CA SER A 58 6.10 14.89 2.91
C SER A 58 5.45 13.51 2.72
N ILE A 59 4.28 13.29 3.36
CA ILE A 59 3.56 12.02 3.31
C ILE A 59 2.25 12.23 2.54
N PHE A 60 2.12 11.50 1.43
CA PHE A 60 0.97 11.53 0.54
C PHE A 60 0.17 10.24 0.64
N VAL A 61 -1.15 10.36 0.74
CA VAL A 61 -2.10 9.23 0.70
C VAL A 61 -2.94 9.34 -0.58
N ALA A 62 -2.83 8.36 -1.45
CA ALA A 62 -3.62 8.24 -2.66
C ALA A 62 -4.66 7.13 -2.51
N ASP A 63 -5.94 7.47 -2.67
CA ASP A 63 -7.04 6.50 -2.51
C ASP A 63 -8.27 6.96 -3.33
N PRO A 64 -9.07 6.06 -3.94
CA PRO A 64 -10.29 6.44 -4.62
C PRO A 64 -11.44 6.82 -3.66
N ALA A 65 -11.38 6.42 -2.38
CA ALA A 65 -12.45 6.58 -1.40
C ALA A 65 -12.36 7.94 -0.68
N ILE A 66 -13.06 8.95 -1.18
CA ILE A 66 -13.03 10.32 -0.62
C ILE A 66 -13.36 10.41 0.87
N LYS A 67 -14.24 9.53 1.39
CA LYS A 67 -14.59 9.54 2.82
C LYS A 67 -13.42 9.08 3.68
N MET A 68 -12.65 8.10 3.21
CA MET A 68 -11.44 7.64 3.90
C MET A 68 -10.35 8.71 3.86
N LEU A 69 -10.14 9.36 2.73
CA LEU A 69 -9.18 10.45 2.60
C LEU A 69 -9.49 11.66 3.50
N ARG A 70 -10.76 11.92 3.80
CA ARG A 70 -11.12 12.97 4.78
C ARG A 70 -10.58 12.66 6.19
N GLU A 71 -10.59 11.40 6.59
CA GLU A 71 -9.98 10.98 7.88
C GLU A 71 -8.45 11.10 7.83
N ALA A 72 -7.82 10.71 6.73
CA ALA A 72 -6.38 10.91 6.54
C ALA A 72 -5.98 12.40 6.59
N HIS A 73 -6.79 13.27 5.97
CA HIS A 73 -6.57 14.73 6.01
C HIS A 73 -6.66 15.31 7.42
N LYS A 74 -7.59 14.84 8.26
CA LYS A 74 -7.71 15.26 9.68
C LYS A 74 -6.45 14.93 10.48
N LYS A 75 -5.67 13.93 10.07
CA LYS A 75 -4.38 13.54 10.66
C LYS A 75 -3.20 14.38 10.15
N GLY A 76 -3.45 15.38 9.32
CA GLY A 76 -2.43 16.27 8.74
C GLY A 76 -1.68 15.67 7.54
N LEU A 77 -2.18 14.57 6.96
CA LEU A 77 -1.59 13.95 5.78
C LEU A 77 -2.01 14.66 4.50
N MET A 78 -1.14 14.69 3.49
CA MET A 78 -1.48 15.17 2.16
C MET A 78 -2.29 14.10 1.43
N VAL A 79 -3.47 14.45 0.92
CA VAL A 79 -4.39 13.47 0.34
C VAL A 79 -4.70 13.77 -1.11
N ILE A 80 -4.84 12.72 -1.92
CA ILE A 80 -5.22 12.82 -3.33
C ILE A 80 -6.19 11.71 -3.71
N ILE A 81 -7.25 12.08 -4.43
CA ILE A 81 -8.18 11.10 -4.99
C ILE A 81 -7.56 10.55 -6.27
N ALA A 82 -7.18 9.28 -6.26
CA ALA A 82 -6.59 8.62 -7.41
C ALA A 82 -6.85 7.11 -7.42
N ASN A 83 -6.89 6.54 -8.61
CA ASN A 83 -6.74 5.09 -8.80
C ASN A 83 -5.24 4.76 -8.93
N SER A 84 -4.85 3.61 -8.42
CA SER A 84 -3.45 3.15 -8.45
C SER A 84 -2.91 2.95 -9.86
N GLU A 85 -3.79 2.70 -10.83
CA GLU A 85 -3.47 2.49 -12.24
C GLU A 85 -3.24 3.79 -13.03
N ALA A 86 -3.47 4.97 -12.40
CA ALA A 86 -3.30 6.28 -13.03
C ALA A 86 -3.01 7.33 -11.97
N LEU A 87 -1.77 7.38 -11.49
CA LEU A 87 -1.35 8.28 -10.43
C LEU A 87 -1.07 9.69 -10.96
N PRO A 88 -1.66 10.76 -10.40
CA PRO A 88 -1.54 12.13 -10.90
C PRO A 88 -0.23 12.80 -10.44
N PHE A 89 0.85 12.06 -10.44
CA PHE A 89 2.19 12.56 -10.08
C PHE A 89 3.14 12.49 -11.27
N ARG A 90 4.14 13.35 -11.26
CA ARG A 90 5.23 13.30 -12.25
C ARG A 90 6.08 12.04 -12.04
N PRO A 91 6.75 11.55 -13.10
CA PRO A 91 7.76 10.51 -12.91
C PRO A 91 8.81 10.91 -11.87
N ALA A 92 9.37 9.93 -11.16
CA ALA A 92 10.44 10.11 -10.17
C ALA A 92 10.12 11.19 -9.11
N SER A 93 8.95 11.09 -8.48
CA SER A 93 8.47 12.04 -7.47
C SER A 93 8.73 11.60 -6.03
N PHE A 94 8.81 10.29 -5.77
CA PHE A 94 8.86 9.73 -4.42
C PHE A 94 10.08 8.85 -4.19
N GLU A 95 10.72 9.01 -3.04
CA GLU A 95 11.80 8.12 -2.59
C GLU A 95 11.26 6.82 -2.00
N ARG A 96 10.05 6.87 -1.44
CA ARG A 96 9.40 5.70 -0.84
C ARG A 96 7.95 5.61 -1.32
N VAL A 97 7.57 4.40 -1.74
CA VAL A 97 6.18 4.07 -2.07
C VAL A 97 5.79 2.87 -1.24
N ILE A 98 4.63 2.93 -0.59
CA ILE A 98 4.06 1.81 0.13
C ILE A 98 2.68 1.47 -0.43
N MET A 99 2.33 0.20 -0.35
CA MET A 99 1.00 -0.31 -0.64
C MET A 99 0.68 -1.42 0.37
N ILE A 100 -0.13 -1.08 1.37
CA ILE A 100 -0.33 -1.92 2.54
C ILE A 100 -1.78 -2.39 2.58
N ASP A 101 -1.97 -3.71 2.45
CA ASP A 101 -3.31 -4.32 2.50
C ASP A 101 -4.25 -3.77 1.43
N ALA A 102 -3.71 -3.46 0.25
CA ALA A 102 -4.41 -2.76 -0.81
C ALA A 102 -4.18 -3.38 -2.20
N PHE A 103 -3.06 -4.07 -2.42
CA PHE A 103 -2.68 -4.57 -3.74
C PHE A 103 -3.66 -5.64 -4.26
N HIS A 104 -4.23 -6.47 -3.38
CA HIS A 104 -5.22 -7.47 -3.74
C HIS A 104 -6.60 -6.90 -4.16
N HIS A 105 -6.82 -5.60 -3.97
CA HIS A 105 -8.05 -4.90 -4.38
C HIS A 105 -7.96 -4.21 -5.73
N VAL A 106 -6.76 -4.06 -6.30
CA VAL A 106 -6.61 -3.35 -7.59
C VAL A 106 -7.15 -4.16 -8.75
N ALA A 107 -7.68 -3.48 -9.76
CA ALA A 107 -8.26 -4.15 -10.91
C ALA A 107 -7.19 -4.65 -11.90
N GLN A 108 -6.10 -3.90 -12.05
CA GLN A 108 -5.03 -4.15 -13.02
C GLN A 108 -3.66 -4.06 -12.35
N HIS A 109 -3.19 -5.17 -11.79
CA HIS A 109 -1.97 -5.23 -10.99
C HIS A 109 -0.72 -4.74 -11.73
N GLN A 110 -0.56 -5.13 -13.02
CA GLN A 110 0.59 -4.70 -13.79
C GLN A 110 0.60 -3.19 -14.02
N LEU A 111 -0.54 -2.60 -14.41
CA LEU A 111 -0.63 -1.14 -14.57
C LEU A 111 -0.35 -0.39 -13.26
N THR A 112 -0.81 -0.94 -12.13
CA THR A 112 -0.49 -0.37 -10.82
C THR A 112 1.01 -0.39 -10.55
N LEU A 113 1.68 -1.52 -10.82
CA LEU A 113 3.13 -1.62 -10.65
C LEU A 113 3.91 -0.71 -11.59
N ASP A 114 3.45 -0.58 -12.84
CA ASP A 114 4.05 0.33 -13.83
C ASP A 114 3.96 1.80 -13.37
N GLU A 115 2.80 2.21 -12.84
CA GLU A 115 2.60 3.55 -12.29
C GLU A 115 3.44 3.79 -11.01
N ILE A 116 3.49 2.81 -10.11
CA ILE A 116 4.38 2.86 -8.95
C ILE A 116 5.82 3.05 -9.39
N TRP A 117 6.28 2.23 -10.34
CA TRP A 117 7.64 2.29 -10.85
C TRP A 117 7.97 3.60 -11.55
N ARG A 118 7.01 4.17 -12.26
CA ARG A 118 7.12 5.47 -12.91
C ARG A 118 7.31 6.60 -11.89
N VAL A 119 6.53 6.62 -10.80
CA VAL A 119 6.60 7.69 -9.80
C VAL A 119 7.72 7.50 -8.79
N LEU A 120 8.29 6.30 -8.69
CA LEU A 120 9.42 5.99 -7.80
C LEU A 120 10.72 6.55 -8.39
N LYS A 121 11.47 7.29 -7.59
CA LYS A 121 12.77 7.84 -7.96
C LYS A 121 13.82 6.74 -8.17
N PRO A 122 14.87 6.98 -8.98
CA PRO A 122 16.11 6.19 -8.88
C PRO A 122 16.61 6.17 -7.43
N GLY A 123 17.08 5.01 -6.96
CA GLY A 123 17.44 4.78 -5.54
C GLY A 123 16.25 4.68 -4.58
N GLY A 124 15.03 4.69 -5.10
CA GLY A 124 13.80 4.60 -4.30
C GLY A 124 13.43 3.16 -3.94
N ARG A 125 12.52 3.03 -2.97
CA ARG A 125 12.02 1.71 -2.50
C ARG A 125 10.51 1.63 -2.54
N LEU A 126 10.00 0.52 -3.09
CA LEU A 126 8.63 0.07 -2.95
C LEU A 126 8.52 -0.97 -1.83
N VAL A 127 7.50 -0.84 -0.97
CA VAL A 127 7.13 -1.88 0.01
C VAL A 127 5.66 -2.23 -0.17
N ILE A 128 5.40 -3.50 -0.46
CA ILE A 128 4.04 -4.06 -0.51
C ILE A 128 3.86 -4.97 0.70
N GLU A 129 2.78 -4.79 1.46
CA GLU A 129 2.38 -5.70 2.53
C GLU A 129 1.03 -6.32 2.18
N GLU A 130 0.94 -7.66 2.23
CA GLU A 130 -0.27 -8.41 1.90
C GLU A 130 -0.53 -9.54 2.90
N PRO A 131 -1.79 -10.01 3.02
CA PRO A 131 -2.09 -11.20 3.79
C PRO A 131 -1.40 -12.45 3.21
N ASN A 132 -0.85 -13.28 4.09
CA ASN A 132 -0.23 -14.55 3.70
C ASN A 132 -1.28 -15.65 3.59
N ILE A 133 -1.78 -15.92 2.39
CA ILE A 133 -2.78 -16.98 2.11
C ILE A 133 -2.30 -18.40 2.38
N ARG A 134 -0.99 -18.62 2.60
CA ARG A 134 -0.45 -19.93 3.00
C ARG A 134 -0.70 -20.22 4.49
N ASN A 135 -0.99 -19.17 5.29
CA ASN A 135 -1.33 -19.27 6.70
C ASN A 135 -2.86 -19.33 6.87
N ILE A 136 -3.35 -20.10 7.87
CA ILE A 136 -4.78 -20.23 8.16
C ILE A 136 -5.43 -18.89 8.50
N PHE A 137 -4.72 -18.01 9.20
CA PHE A 137 -5.22 -16.66 9.51
C PHE A 137 -5.34 -15.78 8.26
N GLY A 138 -4.39 -15.85 7.32
CA GLY A 138 -4.51 -15.17 6.02
C GLY A 138 -5.67 -15.69 5.18
N LYS A 139 -5.93 -17.01 5.23
CA LYS A 139 -7.13 -17.59 4.59
C LYS A 139 -8.43 -17.11 5.22
N LEU A 140 -8.48 -16.96 6.54
CA LEU A 140 -9.65 -16.44 7.25
C LEU A 140 -9.92 -14.96 6.91
N ILE A 141 -8.87 -14.14 6.77
CA ILE A 141 -8.99 -12.76 6.28
C ILE A 141 -9.59 -12.76 4.86
N ALA A 142 -9.03 -13.54 3.94
CA ALA A 142 -9.50 -13.66 2.56
C ALA A 142 -10.97 -14.12 2.47
N ILE A 143 -11.39 -15.05 3.34
CA ILE A 143 -12.78 -15.51 3.42
C ILE A 143 -13.69 -14.39 3.94
N GLY A 144 -13.25 -13.65 4.97
CA GLY A 144 -13.98 -12.51 5.52
C GLY A 144 -14.24 -11.42 4.47
N GLU A 145 -13.22 -11.06 3.70
CA GLU A 145 -13.33 -10.12 2.58
C GLU A 145 -14.27 -10.60 1.48
N LYS A 146 -14.22 -11.89 1.15
CA LYS A 146 -15.12 -12.50 0.17
C LYS A 146 -16.58 -12.49 0.64
N ILE A 147 -16.82 -12.73 1.93
CA ILE A 147 -18.16 -12.64 2.54
C ILE A 147 -18.68 -11.20 2.50
N LEU A 148 -17.80 -10.21 2.69
CA LEU A 148 -18.12 -8.79 2.60
C LEU A 148 -18.23 -8.28 1.15
N LEU A 149 -18.30 -9.18 0.14
CA LEU A 149 -18.40 -8.86 -1.29
C LEU A 149 -17.25 -8.00 -1.82
N MET A 150 -16.13 -7.94 -1.13
CA MET A 150 -14.91 -7.30 -1.62
C MET A 150 -14.33 -8.13 -2.75
N ARG A 151 -14.11 -7.51 -3.92
CA ARG A 151 -13.47 -8.18 -5.06
C ARG A 151 -11.96 -8.25 -4.81
N SER A 152 -11.53 -9.11 -3.90
CA SER A 152 -10.12 -9.30 -3.59
C SER A 152 -9.55 -10.51 -4.35
N LYS A 153 -8.43 -10.31 -5.02
CA LYS A 153 -7.59 -11.37 -5.59
C LYS A 153 -6.24 -11.33 -4.87
N ILE A 154 -6.12 -12.09 -3.78
CA ILE A 154 -4.84 -12.16 -3.07
C ILE A 154 -3.83 -12.90 -3.94
N ILE A 155 -2.69 -12.28 -4.14
CA ILE A 155 -1.63 -12.72 -5.05
C ILE A 155 -0.47 -13.28 -4.22
N ALA A 156 0.12 -14.38 -4.68
CA ALA A 156 1.30 -14.95 -4.03
C ALA A 156 2.50 -14.00 -4.18
N PRO A 157 3.41 -13.91 -3.18
CA PRO A 157 4.55 -13.02 -3.25
C PRO A 157 5.45 -13.28 -4.46
N GLU A 158 5.57 -14.52 -4.89
CA GLU A 158 6.33 -14.89 -6.09
C GLU A 158 5.71 -14.33 -7.38
N GLU A 159 4.38 -14.24 -7.43
CA GLU A 159 3.67 -13.63 -8.56
C GLU A 159 3.87 -12.10 -8.57
N ILE A 160 3.84 -11.45 -7.40
CA ILE A 160 4.16 -10.02 -7.28
C ILE A 160 5.59 -9.77 -7.77
N ILE A 161 6.56 -10.59 -7.33
CA ILE A 161 7.96 -10.48 -7.74
C ILE A 161 8.11 -10.66 -9.26
N SER A 162 7.40 -11.62 -9.86
CA SER A 162 7.47 -11.85 -11.30
C SER A 162 6.91 -10.70 -12.12
N MET A 163 5.89 -10.01 -11.62
CA MET A 163 5.34 -8.80 -12.24
C MET A 163 6.28 -7.58 -12.13
N CYS A 164 7.20 -7.57 -11.15
CA CYS A 164 8.17 -6.49 -10.95
C CYS A 164 9.48 -6.67 -11.74
N ALA A 165 9.45 -7.37 -12.87
CA ALA A 165 10.62 -7.61 -13.73
C ALA A 165 11.04 -6.34 -14.53
N PHE A 166 11.22 -5.20 -13.86
CA PHE A 166 11.71 -3.97 -14.46
C PHE A 166 13.24 -4.03 -14.68
N GLN A 167 13.74 -3.39 -15.75
CA GLN A 167 15.17 -3.45 -16.12
C GLN A 167 16.11 -2.79 -15.09
N ASP A 168 15.60 -1.82 -14.33
CA ASP A 168 16.33 -1.03 -13.33
C ASP A 168 16.03 -1.45 -11.89
N VAL A 169 15.59 -2.69 -11.68
CA VAL A 169 15.54 -3.29 -10.34
C VAL A 169 16.96 -3.57 -9.86
N GLU A 170 17.27 -3.09 -8.66
CA GLU A 170 18.55 -3.34 -7.99
C GLU A 170 18.45 -4.58 -7.10
N ASN A 171 17.38 -4.65 -6.29
CA ASN A 171 17.22 -5.71 -5.31
C ASN A 171 15.74 -6.01 -5.05
N ILE A 172 15.43 -7.28 -4.84
CA ILE A 172 14.12 -7.74 -4.39
C ILE A 172 14.29 -8.61 -3.16
N ARG A 173 13.58 -8.27 -2.11
CA ARG A 173 13.53 -9.05 -0.86
C ARG A 173 12.09 -9.27 -0.46
N PHE A 174 11.78 -10.43 0.07
CA PHE A 174 10.50 -10.66 0.72
C PHE A 174 10.68 -11.28 2.10
N VAL A 175 9.75 -10.99 3.00
CA VAL A 175 9.74 -11.50 4.37
C VAL A 175 8.36 -12.03 4.66
N ILE A 176 8.28 -13.29 5.07
CA ILE A 176 7.04 -13.92 5.52
C ILE A 176 7.11 -14.04 7.05
N LYS A 177 6.11 -13.50 7.73
CA LYS A 177 5.97 -13.68 9.18
C LYS A 177 4.50 -13.83 9.55
N SER A 178 4.16 -15.00 10.08
CA SER A 178 2.77 -15.30 10.49
C SER A 178 1.77 -15.08 9.35
N ALA A 179 0.81 -14.21 9.54
CA ALA A 179 -0.28 -13.93 8.60
C ALA A 179 0.07 -12.89 7.52
N LEU A 180 1.27 -12.35 7.50
CA LEU A 180 1.66 -11.28 6.58
C LEU A 180 2.87 -11.65 5.74
N VAL A 181 2.92 -11.07 4.54
CA VAL A 181 4.09 -11.06 3.67
C VAL A 181 4.43 -9.62 3.30
N TRP A 182 5.71 -9.30 3.27
CA TRP A 182 6.24 -8.02 2.79
C TRP A 182 7.14 -8.29 1.60
N VAL A 183 6.91 -7.58 0.51
CA VAL A 183 7.78 -7.54 -0.67
C VAL A 183 8.42 -6.16 -0.73
N MET A 184 9.73 -6.10 -0.72
CA MET A 184 10.52 -4.86 -0.81
C MET A 184 11.31 -4.89 -2.11
N ILE A 185 11.18 -3.83 -2.91
CA ILE A 185 11.81 -3.72 -4.22
C ILE A 185 12.55 -2.39 -4.26
N ASP A 186 13.86 -2.47 -4.46
CA ASP A 186 14.74 -1.31 -4.58
C ASP A 186 14.99 -1.02 -6.06
N LYS A 187 14.79 0.25 -6.45
CA LYS A 187 15.08 0.75 -7.79
C LYS A 187 16.53 1.22 -7.85
N ARG A 188 17.24 0.84 -8.90
CA ARG A 188 18.63 1.26 -9.12
C ARG A 188 18.74 2.80 -9.15
N ALA A 189 19.84 3.31 -8.58
CA ALA A 189 20.17 4.74 -8.55
C ALA A 189 20.56 5.30 -9.93
#